data_d06bfb91220d80a42dfa33ac655b3e43
#
_entry.id   d06bfb91220d80a42dfa33ac655b3e43
#
_cell.length_a   1.000
_cell.length_b   1.000
_cell.length_c   1.000
_cell.angle_alpha   90.00
_cell.angle_beta   90.00
_cell.angle_gamma   90.00
#
_symmetry.space_group_name_H-M   'P 1'
#
loop_
_entity.id
_entity.type
_entity.pdbx_description
1 polymer ?
#
loop_
_entity_poly.entity_id
_entity_poly.type
_entity_poly.pdbx_seq_one_letter_code
_entity_poly.pdbx_strand_id
1 'polypeptide(L)'
;MSLSRLVLIVLFGGVTAAPLAAQGIPRGARTSQTVANAPRLMVANPFAFASADSASAVRIGSAARTEMKAIVGRDFTVVEQAQMNDALKQYGYPVDAILSPPLATTLAKNIQARVLMSGTMARGAGGGTAVTARLIGVNDDAGYVVTLTQQKGQTLEDFGKKLARALEPAVKSLADARACVDQRTSKPDKAEAAAQKAIKVLPNHGLAHFCLAQIAQDKKAPRPEVVKHLQAATKGDPLSLPVWTALATQYQQANDTANTLLAFEQMLLVAPTNQKLREELFKYFLQSGHSETALKVADEGLKLDPNNADLYDLKSNACLFLSNFKCAVDALEAMYATDSTKADTLFFTKISAAAAEGENPDNVRLLKWSQMGVRKYPNNPTLLGYLNKAYSLSGQTDSVIAVTNRIIAKDTTESGVIAALAAAQALIVPPDTTKARRDTSVAGRDTSAARRDTSAARRDTSAATAPRTSTKFTPRPKEAVPFLEFVIKHGDAQRKENAAALLYTGAAPLLQQPQDLPGAEELLRMAVAAANPTGKVYPAANYLLGLAILFQVPQIDPLAEKQKSCDLAMQEQTKLAAADSALTAGRSVNPEAVEKNLGIIKKYEPRIKSMLKAYCKTKKK
;
A
#
# COMPACT_ATOMS: atom_id res chain seq x y z
N MET A 1 -27.14 11.59 7.98
CA MET A 1 -26.39 12.15 6.86
C MET A 1 -26.26 11.07 5.81
N SER A 2 -26.86 11.31 4.65
CA SER A 2 -27.14 10.35 3.60
C SER A 2 -25.86 9.97 2.84
N LEU A 3 -25.39 8.72 2.96
CA LEU A 3 -24.37 8.15 2.11
C LEU A 3 -25.02 7.71 0.79
N SER A 4 -24.85 8.53 -0.22
CA SER A 4 -25.20 8.20 -1.60
C SER A 4 -24.46 6.94 -2.03
N ARG A 5 -25.20 5.88 -2.34
CA ARG A 5 -24.72 4.64 -2.94
C ARG A 5 -24.18 4.95 -4.33
N LEU A 6 -22.87 5.04 -4.46
CA LEU A 6 -22.22 4.97 -5.76
C LEU A 6 -22.24 3.50 -6.21
N VAL A 7 -23.24 3.16 -7.02
CA VAL A 7 -23.23 1.91 -7.78
C VAL A 7 -22.15 2.07 -8.84
N LEU A 8 -20.99 1.46 -8.60
CA LEU A 8 -19.94 1.33 -9.60
C LEU A 8 -20.42 0.28 -10.62
N ILE A 9 -21.10 0.74 -11.67
CA ILE A 9 -21.29 -0.06 -12.88
C ILE A 9 -19.90 -0.19 -13.50
N VAL A 10 -19.25 -1.32 -13.28
CA VAL A 10 -18.10 -1.73 -14.08
C VAL A 10 -18.66 -1.99 -15.48
N LEU A 11 -18.71 -0.95 -16.29
CA LEU A 11 -18.85 -1.08 -17.73
C LEU A 11 -17.61 -1.87 -18.20
N PHE A 12 -17.78 -3.17 -18.41
CA PHE A 12 -16.94 -3.92 -19.33
C PHE A 12 -17.17 -3.30 -20.71
N GLY A 13 -16.55 -2.17 -20.94
CA GLY A 13 -16.33 -1.67 -22.29
C GLY A 13 -15.58 -2.76 -23.01
N GLY A 14 -16.17 -3.25 -24.10
CA GLY A 14 -15.52 -4.23 -24.94
C GLY A 14 -14.09 -3.80 -25.19
N VAL A 15 -13.15 -4.62 -24.73
CA VAL A 15 -11.75 -4.48 -25.08
C VAL A 15 -11.69 -4.72 -26.58
N THR A 16 -11.81 -3.65 -27.37
CA THR A 16 -11.19 -3.64 -28.68
C THR A 16 -9.71 -3.77 -28.39
N ALA A 17 -9.21 -5.00 -28.50
CA ALA A 17 -7.80 -5.26 -28.59
C ALA A 17 -7.26 -4.36 -29.70
N ALA A 18 -6.56 -3.29 -29.31
CA ALA A 18 -5.70 -2.61 -30.25
C ALA A 18 -4.74 -3.68 -30.78
N PRO A 19 -4.66 -3.90 -32.09
CA PRO A 19 -3.71 -4.86 -32.61
C PRO A 19 -2.32 -4.33 -32.26
N LEU A 20 -1.57 -5.07 -31.42
CA LEU A 20 -0.12 -5.08 -31.55
C LEU A 20 0.15 -5.19 -33.04
N ALA A 21 0.86 -4.21 -33.61
CA ALA A 21 1.21 -4.17 -35.01
C ALA A 21 1.82 -5.53 -35.39
N ALA A 22 0.98 -6.43 -35.82
CA ALA A 22 1.41 -7.63 -36.51
C ALA A 22 2.03 -7.15 -37.80
N GLN A 23 3.35 -7.27 -37.89
CA GLN A 23 4.03 -7.19 -39.18
C GLN A 23 3.25 -8.07 -40.14
N GLY A 24 2.76 -7.47 -41.21
CA GLY A 24 1.88 -8.12 -42.18
C GLY A 24 2.47 -9.41 -42.70
N ILE A 25 1.78 -10.52 -42.38
CA ILE A 25 2.06 -11.82 -43.02
C ILE A 25 1.59 -11.74 -44.46
N PRO A 26 2.45 -12.05 -45.44
CA PRO A 26 2.04 -12.09 -46.83
C PRO A 26 0.90 -13.10 -47.02
N ARG A 27 -0.20 -12.68 -47.60
CA ARG A 27 -1.23 -13.60 -48.11
C ARG A 27 -0.61 -14.42 -49.26
N GLY A 28 -0.10 -15.61 -48.90
CA GLY A 28 0.52 -16.51 -49.85
C GLY A 28 0.03 -17.95 -49.72
N ALA A 29 -0.49 -18.45 -50.80
CA ALA A 29 -0.83 -19.83 -51.15
C ALA A 29 -2.20 -20.36 -50.68
N ARG A 30 -3.17 -20.18 -51.55
CA ARG A 30 -4.35 -21.04 -51.67
C ARG A 30 -3.85 -22.45 -52.01
N THR A 31 -3.71 -23.32 -51.01
CA THR A 31 -3.63 -24.76 -51.26
C THR A 31 -5.04 -25.30 -51.44
N SER A 32 -5.18 -26.11 -52.49
CA SER A 32 -6.38 -26.73 -53.05
C SER A 32 -7.44 -27.10 -52.00
N GLN A 33 -8.59 -26.45 -52.11
CA GLN A 33 -9.86 -26.87 -51.49
C GLN A 33 -10.36 -28.13 -52.19
N THR A 34 -10.15 -29.26 -51.62
CA THR A 34 -11.02 -30.44 -51.76
C THR A 34 -10.68 -31.41 -50.63
N VAL A 35 -11.37 -31.28 -49.53
CA VAL A 35 -11.85 -32.38 -48.64
C VAL A 35 -12.53 -31.74 -47.44
N ALA A 36 -13.84 -31.98 -47.36
CA ALA A 36 -14.70 -31.96 -46.20
C ALA A 36 -14.80 -30.66 -45.37
N ASN A 37 -16.00 -30.08 -45.32
CA ASN A 37 -16.49 -29.02 -44.47
C ASN A 37 -16.44 -29.34 -42.93
N ALA A 38 -15.76 -30.37 -42.50
CA ALA A 38 -15.66 -30.75 -41.09
C ALA A 38 -14.73 -29.79 -40.35
N PRO A 39 -15.15 -29.25 -39.18
CA PRO A 39 -14.31 -28.36 -38.40
C PRO A 39 -13.02 -29.06 -37.94
N ARG A 40 -11.92 -28.29 -37.89
CA ARG A 40 -10.59 -28.83 -37.54
C ARG A 40 -10.44 -28.94 -36.03
N LEU A 41 -9.86 -30.05 -35.55
CA LEU A 41 -9.47 -30.34 -34.19
C LEU A 41 -7.95 -30.48 -34.12
N MET A 42 -7.31 -29.62 -33.32
CA MET A 42 -5.87 -29.72 -33.06
C MET A 42 -5.61 -30.47 -31.75
N VAL A 43 -4.66 -31.42 -31.78
CA VAL A 43 -4.14 -32.11 -30.57
C VAL A 43 -2.71 -31.67 -30.35
N ALA A 44 -2.49 -30.81 -29.36
CA ALA A 44 -1.18 -30.33 -28.96
C ALA A 44 -0.45 -31.37 -28.08
N ASN A 45 0.88 -31.36 -28.08
CA ASN A 45 1.65 -32.10 -27.10
C ASN A 45 1.39 -31.52 -25.70
N PRO A 46 1.25 -32.33 -24.64
CA PRO A 46 1.09 -31.80 -23.27
C PRO A 46 2.30 -30.93 -22.88
N PHE A 47 2.04 -29.80 -22.25
CA PHE A 47 3.09 -28.93 -21.76
C PHE A 47 3.81 -29.55 -20.57
N ALA A 48 5.10 -29.79 -20.70
CA ALA A 48 5.97 -30.33 -19.66
C ALA A 48 6.72 -29.17 -18.99
N PHE A 49 6.62 -29.07 -17.66
CA PHE A 49 7.32 -28.02 -16.89
C PHE A 49 8.83 -28.26 -16.84
N ALA A 50 9.26 -29.52 -16.86
CA ALA A 50 10.66 -29.88 -16.90
C ALA A 50 11.10 -30.28 -18.33
N SER A 51 12.20 -29.74 -18.81
CA SER A 51 12.73 -30.03 -20.17
C SER A 51 13.05 -31.50 -20.36
N ALA A 52 13.45 -32.20 -19.29
CA ALA A 52 13.72 -33.64 -19.32
C ALA A 52 12.47 -34.49 -19.69
N ASP A 53 11.28 -33.96 -19.47
CA ASP A 53 10.03 -34.67 -19.76
C ASP A 53 9.49 -34.37 -21.17
N SER A 54 10.20 -33.57 -21.97
CA SER A 54 9.75 -33.13 -23.31
C SER A 54 9.57 -34.30 -24.28
N ALA A 55 10.47 -35.23 -24.34
CA ALA A 55 10.36 -36.41 -25.19
C ALA A 55 9.13 -37.27 -24.82
N SER A 56 8.83 -37.39 -23.54
CA SER A 56 7.65 -38.12 -23.06
C SER A 56 6.36 -37.41 -23.47
N ALA A 57 6.32 -36.07 -23.37
CA ALA A 57 5.17 -35.25 -23.78
C ALA A 57 4.87 -35.41 -25.29
N VAL A 58 5.90 -35.43 -26.15
CA VAL A 58 5.74 -35.64 -27.60
C VAL A 58 5.16 -37.04 -27.88
N ARG A 59 5.66 -38.12 -27.23
CA ARG A 59 5.17 -39.48 -27.40
C ARG A 59 3.71 -39.60 -26.97
N ILE A 60 3.33 -39.02 -25.81
CA ILE A 60 1.94 -38.99 -25.32
C ILE A 60 1.04 -38.22 -26.29
N GLY A 61 1.45 -37.03 -26.74
CA GLY A 61 0.69 -36.20 -27.68
C GLY A 61 0.48 -36.84 -29.03
N SER A 62 1.52 -37.51 -29.59
CA SER A 62 1.45 -38.25 -30.86
C SER A 62 0.48 -39.44 -30.77
N ALA A 63 0.54 -40.24 -29.70
CA ALA A 63 -0.36 -41.35 -29.46
C ALA A 63 -1.82 -40.86 -29.25
N ALA A 64 -2.00 -39.80 -28.49
CA ALA A 64 -3.34 -39.18 -28.29
C ALA A 64 -3.91 -38.67 -29.61
N ARG A 65 -3.10 -38.05 -30.49
CA ARG A 65 -3.50 -37.55 -31.82
C ARG A 65 -3.95 -38.71 -32.73
N THR A 66 -3.20 -39.81 -32.73
CA THR A 66 -3.54 -41.00 -33.51
C THR A 66 -4.85 -41.61 -33.05
N GLU A 67 -5.07 -41.74 -31.74
CA GLU A 67 -6.34 -42.27 -31.19
C GLU A 67 -7.50 -41.32 -31.43
N MET A 68 -7.27 -40.01 -31.32
CA MET A 68 -8.30 -39.02 -31.55
C MET A 68 -8.88 -39.06 -32.98
N LYS A 69 -8.07 -39.39 -33.99
CA LYS A 69 -8.57 -39.61 -35.38
C LYS A 69 -9.64 -40.70 -35.47
N ALA A 70 -9.51 -41.74 -34.70
CA ALA A 70 -10.50 -42.82 -34.66
C ALA A 70 -11.78 -42.37 -33.91
N ILE A 71 -11.63 -41.57 -32.83
CA ILE A 71 -12.74 -41.11 -31.98
C ILE A 71 -13.63 -40.09 -32.69
N VAL A 72 -13.05 -39.11 -33.40
CA VAL A 72 -13.79 -37.98 -33.99
C VAL A 72 -14.66 -38.38 -35.20
N GLY A 73 -14.38 -39.49 -35.84
CA GLY A 73 -15.14 -40.00 -37.01
C GLY A 73 -15.19 -38.98 -38.15
N ARG A 74 -16.42 -38.57 -38.54
CA ARG A 74 -16.64 -37.58 -39.62
C ARG A 74 -16.97 -36.20 -39.11
N ASP A 75 -17.11 -36.03 -37.80
CA ASP A 75 -17.58 -34.74 -37.19
C ASP A 75 -16.46 -33.71 -37.14
N PHE A 76 -15.24 -34.14 -37.05
CA PHE A 76 -14.05 -33.29 -37.04
C PHE A 76 -12.92 -33.86 -37.90
N THR A 77 -12.08 -32.97 -38.41
CA THR A 77 -10.79 -33.35 -39.06
C THR A 77 -9.68 -33.05 -38.08
N VAL A 78 -8.95 -34.10 -37.65
CA VAL A 78 -7.78 -33.90 -36.79
C VAL A 78 -6.64 -33.32 -37.60
N VAL A 79 -6.03 -32.24 -37.11
CA VAL A 79 -4.88 -31.58 -37.73
C VAL A 79 -3.67 -32.55 -37.73
N GLU A 80 -3.10 -32.77 -38.91
CA GLU A 80 -1.94 -33.62 -39.06
C GLU A 80 -0.69 -33.02 -38.39
N GLN A 81 0.19 -33.90 -37.88
CA GLN A 81 1.43 -33.46 -37.24
C GLN A 81 2.32 -32.65 -38.18
N ALA A 82 2.38 -33.01 -39.45
CA ALA A 82 3.12 -32.24 -40.47
C ALA A 82 2.60 -30.81 -40.60
N GLN A 83 1.27 -30.60 -40.63
CA GLN A 83 0.64 -29.30 -40.72
C GLN A 83 0.89 -28.45 -39.45
N MET A 84 0.92 -29.08 -38.27
CA MET A 84 1.28 -28.40 -37.03
C MET A 84 2.73 -27.96 -37.05
N ASN A 85 3.64 -28.85 -37.50
CA ASN A 85 5.07 -28.57 -37.58
C ASN A 85 5.39 -27.46 -38.60
N ASP A 86 4.69 -27.44 -39.72
CA ASP A 86 4.82 -26.35 -40.69
C ASP A 86 4.37 -25.00 -40.11
N ALA A 87 3.28 -24.99 -39.38
CA ALA A 87 2.83 -23.79 -38.64
C ALA A 87 3.84 -23.38 -37.55
N LEU A 88 4.37 -24.34 -36.76
CA LEU A 88 5.39 -24.08 -35.75
C LEU A 88 6.63 -23.41 -36.35
N LYS A 89 7.14 -23.95 -37.48
CA LYS A 89 8.28 -23.37 -38.20
C LYS A 89 8.02 -21.93 -38.64
N GLN A 90 6.82 -21.63 -39.15
CA GLN A 90 6.44 -20.25 -39.56
C GLN A 90 6.53 -19.24 -38.41
N TYR A 91 6.33 -19.68 -37.17
CA TYR A 91 6.44 -18.87 -35.96
C TYR A 91 7.79 -19.00 -35.24
N GLY A 92 8.81 -19.64 -35.87
CA GLY A 92 10.15 -19.78 -35.33
C GLY A 92 10.28 -20.84 -34.22
N TYR A 93 9.29 -21.71 -34.07
CA TYR A 93 9.35 -22.82 -33.10
C TYR A 93 9.98 -24.08 -33.75
N PRO A 94 10.65 -24.92 -32.98
CA PRO A 94 11.13 -26.23 -33.47
C PRO A 94 9.96 -27.15 -33.79
N VAL A 95 10.23 -28.19 -34.58
CA VAL A 95 9.28 -29.30 -34.82
C VAL A 95 8.90 -29.94 -33.48
N ASP A 96 7.65 -30.37 -33.37
CA ASP A 96 7.09 -31.02 -32.19
C ASP A 96 7.22 -30.18 -30.89
N ALA A 97 7.32 -28.87 -31.04
CA ALA A 97 7.43 -27.95 -29.90
C ALA A 97 6.34 -28.20 -28.84
N ILE A 98 6.76 -28.13 -27.59
CA ILE A 98 5.87 -28.23 -26.44
C ILE A 98 5.41 -26.82 -26.08
N LEU A 99 4.17 -26.52 -26.40
CA LEU A 99 3.59 -25.20 -26.20
C LEU A 99 2.83 -25.12 -24.88
N SER A 100 2.99 -24.02 -24.15
CA SER A 100 2.09 -23.72 -23.05
C SER A 100 0.63 -23.62 -23.54
N PRO A 101 -0.39 -23.88 -22.71
CA PRO A 101 -1.78 -23.84 -23.14
C PRO A 101 -2.20 -22.56 -23.88
N PRO A 102 -1.79 -21.34 -23.48
CA PRO A 102 -2.08 -20.12 -24.23
C PRO A 102 -1.44 -20.10 -25.63
N LEU A 103 -0.19 -20.56 -25.74
CA LEU A 103 0.51 -20.63 -27.05
C LEU A 103 -0.11 -21.70 -27.95
N ALA A 104 -0.52 -22.85 -27.39
CA ALA A 104 -1.26 -23.85 -28.13
C ALA A 104 -2.59 -23.33 -28.67
N THR A 105 -3.31 -22.51 -27.86
CA THR A 105 -4.55 -21.84 -28.30
C THR A 105 -4.28 -20.85 -29.44
N THR A 106 -3.19 -20.08 -29.35
CA THR A 106 -2.79 -19.16 -30.42
C THR A 106 -2.46 -19.90 -31.71
N LEU A 107 -1.69 -20.99 -31.63
CA LEU A 107 -1.39 -21.84 -32.78
C LEU A 107 -2.68 -22.43 -33.39
N ALA A 108 -3.60 -22.92 -32.56
CA ALA A 108 -4.87 -23.46 -33.00
C ALA A 108 -5.71 -22.43 -33.77
N LYS A 109 -5.74 -21.17 -33.30
CA LYS A 109 -6.40 -20.05 -34.01
C LYS A 109 -5.75 -19.81 -35.37
N ASN A 110 -4.44 -19.78 -35.42
CA ASN A 110 -3.69 -19.51 -36.66
C ASN A 110 -3.89 -20.58 -37.74
N ILE A 111 -3.98 -21.84 -37.34
CA ILE A 111 -4.29 -22.95 -38.26
C ILE A 111 -5.79 -23.15 -38.47
N GLN A 112 -6.64 -22.23 -37.99
CA GLN A 112 -8.07 -22.26 -38.10
C GLN A 112 -8.73 -23.52 -37.48
N ALA A 113 -8.14 -24.07 -36.44
CA ALA A 113 -8.78 -25.11 -35.66
C ALA A 113 -9.90 -24.51 -34.80
N ARG A 114 -11.07 -25.16 -34.79
CA ARG A 114 -12.21 -24.75 -33.95
C ARG A 114 -12.20 -25.41 -32.58
N VAL A 115 -11.46 -26.51 -32.46
CA VAL A 115 -11.34 -27.30 -31.25
C VAL A 115 -9.87 -27.57 -30.98
N LEU A 116 -9.49 -27.50 -29.71
CA LEU A 116 -8.14 -27.78 -29.25
C LEU A 116 -8.20 -28.80 -28.10
N MET A 117 -7.43 -29.87 -28.24
CA MET A 117 -6.98 -30.68 -27.12
C MET A 117 -5.58 -30.21 -26.71
N SER A 118 -5.44 -29.67 -25.54
CA SER A 118 -4.17 -29.28 -24.92
C SER A 118 -4.07 -29.87 -23.51
N GLY A 119 -2.94 -29.72 -22.84
CA GLY A 119 -2.83 -30.18 -21.46
C GLY A 119 -1.50 -29.83 -20.86
N THR A 120 -1.37 -30.15 -19.58
CA THR A 120 -0.14 -30.01 -18.79
C THR A 120 0.28 -31.35 -18.26
N MET A 121 1.58 -31.59 -18.17
CA MET A 121 2.17 -32.81 -17.66
C MET A 121 3.03 -32.48 -16.43
N ALA A 122 2.85 -33.26 -15.37
CA ALA A 122 3.64 -33.19 -14.15
C ALA A 122 3.95 -34.57 -13.60
N ARG A 123 4.92 -34.68 -12.71
CA ARG A 123 5.16 -35.92 -11.96
C ARG A 123 4.09 -36.08 -10.87
N GLY A 124 3.36 -37.18 -10.90
CA GLY A 124 2.38 -37.54 -9.88
C GLY A 124 3.05 -37.98 -8.57
N ALA A 125 2.29 -37.98 -7.48
CA ALA A 125 2.75 -38.30 -6.13
C ALA A 125 3.41 -39.69 -5.97
N GLY A 126 3.16 -40.63 -6.90
CA GLY A 126 3.78 -41.97 -6.94
C GLY A 126 4.95 -42.11 -7.93
N GLY A 127 5.52 -41.03 -8.46
CA GLY A 127 6.61 -41.03 -9.43
C GLY A 127 6.16 -41.31 -10.89
N GLY A 128 4.86 -41.58 -11.12
CA GLY A 128 4.31 -41.73 -12.47
C GLY A 128 4.01 -40.37 -13.12
N THR A 129 3.84 -40.37 -14.45
CA THR A 129 3.46 -39.18 -15.20
C THR A 129 1.95 -38.87 -15.00
N ALA A 130 1.59 -37.69 -14.52
CA ALA A 130 0.23 -37.21 -14.49
C ALA A 130 0.01 -36.20 -15.63
N VAL A 131 -1.09 -36.33 -16.37
CA VAL A 131 -1.48 -35.39 -17.43
C VAL A 131 -2.90 -34.90 -17.16
N THR A 132 -3.05 -33.58 -17.12
CA THR A 132 -4.34 -32.90 -17.18
C THR A 132 -4.58 -32.47 -18.62
N ALA A 133 -5.49 -33.14 -19.30
CA ALA A 133 -5.86 -32.84 -20.68
C ALA A 133 -7.19 -32.08 -20.71
N ARG A 134 -7.26 -31.07 -21.56
CA ARG A 134 -8.41 -30.18 -21.73
C ARG A 134 -8.82 -30.16 -23.19
N LEU A 135 -10.08 -30.42 -23.48
CA LEU A 135 -10.70 -30.28 -24.79
C LEU A 135 -11.58 -29.04 -24.81
N ILE A 136 -11.28 -28.04 -25.62
CA ILE A 136 -11.96 -26.73 -25.61
C ILE A 136 -12.40 -26.29 -26.99
N GLY A 137 -13.45 -25.47 -27.06
CA GLY A 137 -13.69 -24.57 -28.18
C GLY A 137 -12.66 -23.44 -28.16
N VAL A 138 -11.94 -23.28 -29.26
CA VAL A 138 -10.78 -22.35 -29.32
C VAL A 138 -11.15 -20.89 -29.05
N ASN A 139 -12.38 -20.49 -29.41
CA ASN A 139 -12.86 -19.11 -29.20
C ASN A 139 -13.63 -18.93 -27.90
N ASP A 140 -14.11 -20.02 -27.30
CA ASP A 140 -15.00 -19.95 -26.13
C ASP A 140 -14.22 -20.18 -24.84
N ASP A 141 -13.02 -20.77 -24.94
CA ASP A 141 -12.18 -21.17 -23.80
C ASP A 141 -12.98 -21.91 -22.71
N ALA A 142 -13.89 -22.76 -23.15
CA ALA A 142 -14.70 -23.62 -22.32
C ALA A 142 -14.83 -25.00 -22.97
N GLY A 143 -14.85 -26.05 -22.15
CA GLY A 143 -14.83 -27.39 -22.68
C GLY A 143 -14.98 -28.47 -21.63
N TYR A 144 -14.03 -29.40 -21.60
CA TYR A 144 -14.00 -30.52 -20.65
C TYR A 144 -12.59 -30.89 -20.28
N VAL A 145 -12.35 -31.24 -19.02
CA VAL A 145 -11.04 -31.57 -18.46
C VAL A 145 -11.05 -32.99 -17.92
N VAL A 146 -9.97 -33.73 -18.19
CA VAL A 146 -9.66 -35.01 -17.56
C VAL A 146 -8.24 -34.98 -16.99
N THR A 147 -8.06 -35.53 -15.80
CA THR A 147 -6.74 -35.75 -15.23
C THR A 147 -6.50 -37.23 -15.03
N LEU A 148 -5.47 -37.75 -15.64
CA LEU A 148 -5.06 -39.17 -15.53
C LEU A 148 -3.61 -39.24 -15.06
N THR A 149 -3.32 -40.32 -14.33
CA THR A 149 -1.95 -40.69 -13.94
C THR A 149 -1.57 -41.99 -14.63
N GLN A 150 -0.37 -42.02 -15.21
CA GLN A 150 0.19 -43.20 -15.81
C GLN A 150 0.36 -44.31 -14.77
N GLN A 151 -0.12 -45.50 -15.07
CA GLN A 151 0.01 -46.67 -14.20
C GLN A 151 1.39 -47.30 -14.32
N LYS A 152 1.84 -47.98 -13.28
CA LYS A 152 3.11 -48.74 -13.30
C LYS A 152 3.09 -49.76 -14.41
N GLY A 153 4.12 -49.79 -15.27
CA GLY A 153 4.21 -50.68 -16.41
C GLY A 153 3.45 -50.25 -17.67
N GLN A 154 2.67 -49.19 -17.63
CA GLN A 154 1.98 -48.67 -18.81
C GLN A 154 2.96 -47.89 -19.69
N THR A 155 2.92 -48.13 -21.00
CA THR A 155 3.75 -47.38 -21.97
C THR A 155 3.20 -45.95 -22.13
N LEU A 156 4.02 -45.02 -22.58
CA LEU A 156 3.60 -43.62 -22.85
C LEU A 156 2.56 -43.58 -23.98
N GLU A 157 2.69 -44.46 -24.96
CA GLU A 157 1.74 -44.58 -26.06
C GLU A 157 0.35 -45.04 -25.59
N ASP A 158 0.30 -46.11 -24.78
CA ASP A 158 -1.00 -46.58 -24.22
C ASP A 158 -1.60 -45.55 -23.29
N PHE A 159 -0.76 -44.81 -22.55
CA PHE A 159 -1.23 -43.71 -21.72
C PHE A 159 -1.82 -42.57 -22.56
N GLY A 160 -1.15 -42.18 -23.66
CA GLY A 160 -1.68 -41.18 -24.60
C GLY A 160 -3.00 -41.59 -25.24
N LYS A 161 -3.14 -42.84 -25.66
CA LYS A 161 -4.41 -43.40 -26.17
C LYS A 161 -5.48 -43.39 -25.10
N LYS A 162 -5.18 -43.79 -23.86
CA LYS A 162 -6.13 -43.77 -22.74
C LYS A 162 -6.61 -42.37 -22.45
N LEU A 163 -5.73 -41.37 -22.58
CA LEU A 163 -6.04 -39.96 -22.39
C LEU A 163 -7.08 -39.48 -23.44
N ALA A 164 -6.85 -39.81 -24.72
CA ALA A 164 -7.81 -39.48 -25.78
C ALA A 164 -9.16 -40.17 -25.58
N ARG A 165 -9.18 -41.44 -25.19
CA ARG A 165 -10.43 -42.20 -24.89
C ARG A 165 -11.19 -41.61 -23.70
N ALA A 166 -10.50 -41.12 -22.68
CA ALA A 166 -11.16 -40.46 -21.54
C ALA A 166 -11.90 -39.17 -21.95
N LEU A 167 -11.51 -38.54 -23.05
CA LEU A 167 -12.18 -37.37 -23.65
C LEU A 167 -13.26 -37.77 -24.69
N GLU A 168 -13.42 -39.04 -25.04
CA GLU A 168 -14.36 -39.49 -26.05
C GLU A 168 -15.82 -39.01 -25.82
N PRO A 169 -16.41 -39.05 -24.59
CA PRO A 169 -17.75 -38.52 -24.36
C PRO A 169 -17.84 -37.03 -24.66
N ALA A 170 -16.79 -36.26 -24.32
CA ALA A 170 -16.71 -34.82 -24.64
C ALA A 170 -16.63 -34.58 -26.15
N VAL A 171 -15.84 -35.37 -26.88
CA VAL A 171 -15.76 -35.31 -28.35
C VAL A 171 -17.10 -35.66 -29.02
N LYS A 172 -17.74 -36.72 -28.59
CA LYS A 172 -19.07 -37.16 -29.15
C LYS A 172 -20.18 -36.14 -28.93
N SER A 173 -20.13 -35.37 -27.85
CA SER A 173 -21.12 -34.34 -27.54
C SER A 173 -20.71 -32.94 -28.04
N LEU A 174 -19.48 -32.80 -28.58
CA LEU A 174 -18.90 -31.50 -28.93
C LEU A 174 -19.63 -30.82 -30.09
N ALA A 175 -20.07 -31.58 -31.09
CA ALA A 175 -20.81 -31.03 -32.23
C ALA A 175 -22.14 -30.37 -31.76
N ASP A 176 -22.86 -31.00 -30.86
CA ASP A 176 -24.09 -30.45 -30.26
C ASP A 176 -23.78 -29.24 -29.36
N ALA A 177 -22.71 -29.31 -28.52
CA ALA A 177 -22.28 -28.18 -27.70
C ALA A 177 -21.89 -26.96 -28.54
N ARG A 178 -21.18 -27.18 -29.65
CA ARG A 178 -20.84 -26.16 -30.62
C ARG A 178 -22.07 -25.59 -31.34
N ALA A 179 -23.01 -26.43 -31.73
CA ALA A 179 -24.28 -25.97 -32.34
C ALA A 179 -25.07 -25.03 -31.39
N CYS A 180 -24.97 -25.24 -30.08
CA CYS A 180 -25.51 -24.28 -29.12
C CYS A 180 -24.84 -22.90 -29.27
N VAL A 181 -23.54 -22.81 -29.21
CA VAL A 181 -22.80 -21.56 -29.29
C VAL A 181 -23.05 -20.86 -30.63
N ASP A 182 -22.98 -21.58 -31.74
CA ASP A 182 -23.14 -21.03 -33.08
C ASP A 182 -24.59 -20.52 -33.36
N GLN A 183 -25.59 -21.09 -32.69
CA GLN A 183 -27.02 -20.74 -32.90
C GLN A 183 -27.61 -19.88 -31.78
N ARG A 184 -26.88 -19.60 -30.71
CA ARG A 184 -27.43 -18.96 -29.50
C ARG A 184 -28.18 -17.66 -29.78
N THR A 185 -27.61 -16.78 -30.62
CA THR A 185 -28.21 -15.48 -30.93
C THR A 185 -29.26 -15.54 -32.02
N SER A 186 -29.13 -16.45 -32.99
CA SER A 186 -30.01 -16.51 -34.16
C SER A 186 -31.20 -17.46 -33.97
N LYS A 187 -31.05 -18.55 -33.24
CA LYS A 187 -32.02 -19.60 -33.02
C LYS A 187 -31.93 -20.18 -31.60
N PRO A 188 -32.25 -19.39 -30.55
CA PRO A 188 -31.99 -19.76 -29.15
C PRO A 188 -32.64 -21.07 -28.71
N ASP A 189 -33.84 -21.40 -29.17
CA ASP A 189 -34.49 -22.64 -28.81
C ASP A 189 -33.81 -23.87 -29.44
N LYS A 190 -33.27 -23.74 -30.67
CA LYS A 190 -32.49 -24.83 -31.28
C LYS A 190 -31.12 -24.96 -30.57
N ALA A 191 -30.54 -23.85 -30.18
CA ALA A 191 -29.31 -23.82 -29.40
C ALA A 191 -29.49 -24.54 -28.06
N GLU A 192 -30.57 -24.23 -27.35
CA GLU A 192 -30.89 -24.89 -26.07
C GLU A 192 -31.09 -26.39 -26.25
N ALA A 193 -31.88 -26.82 -27.28
CA ALA A 193 -32.09 -28.23 -27.59
C ALA A 193 -30.77 -28.96 -27.93
N ALA A 194 -29.85 -28.29 -28.63
CA ALA A 194 -28.50 -28.84 -28.93
C ALA A 194 -27.67 -29.00 -27.65
N ALA A 195 -27.64 -28.00 -26.78
CA ALA A 195 -26.93 -28.11 -25.50
C ALA A 195 -27.53 -29.25 -24.62
N GLN A 196 -28.88 -29.40 -24.60
CA GLN A 196 -29.52 -30.50 -23.87
C GLN A 196 -29.12 -31.88 -24.40
N LYS A 197 -28.91 -32.04 -25.71
CA LYS A 197 -28.34 -33.26 -26.27
C LYS A 197 -26.92 -33.52 -25.81
N ALA A 198 -26.09 -32.47 -25.80
CA ALA A 198 -24.69 -32.58 -25.35
C ALA A 198 -24.61 -33.02 -23.87
N ILE A 199 -25.42 -32.44 -22.98
CA ILE A 199 -25.41 -32.81 -21.56
C ILE A 199 -26.06 -34.18 -21.25
N LYS A 200 -26.90 -34.71 -22.13
CA LYS A 200 -27.36 -36.10 -22.03
C LYS A 200 -26.22 -37.08 -22.22
N VAL A 201 -25.27 -36.78 -23.11
CA VAL A 201 -24.07 -37.60 -23.36
C VAL A 201 -23.04 -37.40 -22.25
N LEU A 202 -22.82 -36.14 -21.86
CA LEU A 202 -21.83 -35.74 -20.84
C LEU A 202 -22.44 -34.73 -19.88
N PRO A 203 -22.97 -35.18 -18.72
CA PRO A 203 -23.72 -34.34 -17.79
C PRO A 203 -23.03 -33.06 -17.32
N ASN A 204 -21.72 -33.04 -17.29
CA ASN A 204 -20.94 -31.83 -16.90
C ASN A 204 -20.18 -31.24 -18.10
N HIS A 205 -20.73 -31.31 -19.32
CA HIS A 205 -20.07 -30.73 -20.48
C HIS A 205 -19.95 -29.21 -20.36
N GLY A 206 -18.72 -28.70 -20.05
CA GLY A 206 -18.50 -27.28 -19.68
C GLY A 206 -18.99 -26.29 -20.72
N LEU A 207 -18.68 -26.51 -22.02
CA LEU A 207 -19.12 -25.62 -23.09
C LEU A 207 -20.67 -25.61 -23.25
N ALA A 208 -21.31 -26.76 -23.15
CA ALA A 208 -22.77 -26.83 -23.26
C ALA A 208 -23.47 -26.11 -22.10
N HIS A 209 -23.03 -26.34 -20.88
CA HIS A 209 -23.54 -25.63 -19.72
C HIS A 209 -23.24 -24.13 -19.77
N PHE A 210 -22.05 -23.72 -20.22
CA PHE A 210 -21.74 -22.30 -20.39
C PHE A 210 -22.68 -21.63 -21.40
N CYS A 211 -22.94 -22.29 -22.53
CA CYS A 211 -23.93 -21.81 -23.52
C CYS A 211 -25.34 -21.71 -22.92
N LEU A 212 -25.81 -22.70 -22.16
CA LEU A 212 -27.12 -22.66 -21.47
C LEU A 212 -27.19 -21.50 -20.46
N ALA A 213 -26.11 -21.23 -19.71
CA ALA A 213 -26.05 -20.09 -18.81
C ALA A 213 -26.21 -18.77 -19.58
N GLN A 214 -25.56 -18.65 -20.73
CA GLN A 214 -25.68 -17.46 -21.58
C GLN A 214 -27.09 -17.31 -22.16
N ILE A 215 -27.74 -18.41 -22.60
CA ILE A 215 -29.13 -18.39 -23.08
C ILE A 215 -30.07 -17.97 -21.94
N ALA A 216 -29.87 -18.51 -20.74
CA ALA A 216 -30.65 -18.14 -19.57
C ALA A 216 -30.49 -16.65 -19.21
N GLN A 217 -29.27 -16.11 -19.33
CA GLN A 217 -29.03 -14.67 -19.15
C GLN A 217 -29.75 -13.84 -20.23
N ASP A 218 -29.64 -14.21 -21.50
CA ASP A 218 -30.30 -13.52 -22.62
C ASP A 218 -31.82 -13.51 -22.47
N LYS A 219 -32.40 -14.64 -21.98
CA LYS A 219 -33.82 -14.79 -21.66
C LYS A 219 -34.24 -14.14 -20.33
N LYS A 220 -33.29 -13.51 -19.60
CA LYS A 220 -33.52 -12.93 -18.26
C LYS A 220 -34.09 -13.92 -17.26
N ALA A 221 -33.71 -15.20 -17.35
CA ALA A 221 -34.07 -16.23 -16.41
C ALA A 221 -33.66 -15.90 -14.97
N PRO A 222 -34.29 -16.51 -13.95
CA PRO A 222 -33.89 -16.33 -12.56
C PRO A 222 -32.40 -16.66 -12.36
N ARG A 223 -31.69 -15.81 -11.59
CA ARG A 223 -30.25 -15.97 -11.34
C ARG A 223 -29.84 -17.37 -10.88
N PRO A 224 -30.60 -18.07 -9.99
CA PRO A 224 -30.22 -19.42 -9.57
C PRO A 224 -30.09 -20.41 -10.74
N GLU A 225 -30.88 -20.25 -11.81
CA GLU A 225 -30.77 -21.08 -13.01
C GLU A 225 -29.46 -20.82 -13.75
N VAL A 226 -29.10 -19.55 -13.95
CA VAL A 226 -27.83 -19.16 -14.56
C VAL A 226 -26.65 -19.71 -13.75
N VAL A 227 -26.66 -19.51 -12.43
CA VAL A 227 -25.63 -20.00 -11.51
C VAL A 227 -25.50 -21.52 -11.55
N LYS A 228 -26.62 -22.25 -11.57
CA LYS A 228 -26.66 -23.73 -11.70
C LYS A 228 -25.88 -24.21 -12.93
N HIS A 229 -26.10 -23.58 -14.07
CA HIS A 229 -25.41 -23.94 -15.31
C HIS A 229 -23.93 -23.55 -15.25
N LEU A 230 -23.58 -22.37 -14.71
CA LEU A 230 -22.18 -21.97 -14.56
C LEU A 230 -21.42 -22.89 -13.60
N GLN A 231 -22.03 -23.31 -12.50
CA GLN A 231 -21.44 -24.29 -11.57
C GLN A 231 -21.25 -25.67 -12.23
N ALA A 232 -22.17 -26.10 -13.06
CA ALA A 232 -22.02 -27.35 -13.82
C ALA A 232 -20.89 -27.22 -14.87
N ALA A 233 -20.76 -26.04 -15.50
CA ALA A 233 -19.67 -25.76 -16.41
C ALA A 233 -18.29 -25.81 -15.73
N THR A 234 -18.15 -25.24 -14.52
CA THR A 234 -16.88 -25.30 -13.76
C THR A 234 -16.54 -26.73 -13.28
N LYS A 235 -17.55 -27.59 -13.05
CA LYS A 235 -17.28 -29.01 -12.75
C LYS A 235 -16.72 -29.76 -13.95
N GLY A 236 -17.15 -29.42 -15.15
CA GLY A 236 -16.62 -30.04 -16.37
C GLY A 236 -15.30 -29.45 -16.83
N ASP A 237 -15.15 -28.16 -16.68
CA ASP A 237 -13.93 -27.43 -17.04
C ASP A 237 -13.55 -26.38 -15.97
N PRO A 238 -12.88 -26.82 -14.91
CA PRO A 238 -12.41 -25.91 -13.85
C PRO A 238 -11.32 -24.93 -14.30
N LEU A 239 -10.78 -25.10 -15.51
CA LEU A 239 -9.74 -24.25 -16.07
C LEU A 239 -10.28 -23.16 -17.01
N SER A 240 -11.60 -22.97 -17.07
CA SER A 240 -12.23 -21.97 -17.93
C SER A 240 -12.32 -20.61 -17.21
N LEU A 241 -11.44 -19.68 -17.60
CA LEU A 241 -11.47 -18.30 -17.06
C LEU A 241 -12.79 -17.58 -17.39
N PRO A 242 -13.36 -17.67 -18.62
CA PRO A 242 -14.65 -17.04 -18.93
C PRO A 242 -15.81 -17.55 -18.06
N VAL A 243 -15.85 -18.85 -17.76
CA VAL A 243 -16.88 -19.43 -16.89
C VAL A 243 -16.76 -18.91 -15.46
N TRP A 244 -15.56 -18.88 -14.91
CA TRP A 244 -15.32 -18.32 -13.57
C TRP A 244 -15.63 -16.83 -13.51
N THR A 245 -15.30 -16.06 -14.56
CA THR A 245 -15.64 -14.64 -14.65
C THR A 245 -17.15 -14.43 -14.65
N ALA A 246 -17.88 -15.23 -15.44
CA ALA A 246 -19.34 -15.16 -15.46
C ALA A 246 -19.96 -15.53 -14.10
N LEU A 247 -19.43 -16.56 -13.45
CA LEU A 247 -19.89 -17.00 -12.13
C LEU A 247 -19.62 -15.94 -11.04
N ALA A 248 -18.44 -15.36 -11.04
CA ALA A 248 -18.08 -14.25 -10.15
C ALA A 248 -19.03 -13.06 -10.33
N THR A 249 -19.37 -12.71 -11.58
CA THR A 249 -20.31 -11.63 -11.88
C THR A 249 -21.71 -11.93 -11.30
N GLN A 250 -22.20 -13.17 -11.39
CA GLN A 250 -23.48 -13.55 -10.81
C GLN A 250 -23.49 -13.44 -9.29
N TYR A 251 -22.42 -13.87 -8.63
CA TYR A 251 -22.27 -13.76 -7.18
C TYR A 251 -22.14 -12.32 -6.71
N GLN A 252 -21.38 -11.48 -7.42
CA GLN A 252 -21.30 -10.05 -7.12
C GLN A 252 -22.66 -9.36 -7.21
N GLN A 253 -23.44 -9.63 -8.27
CA GLN A 253 -24.78 -9.08 -8.42
C GLN A 253 -25.77 -9.58 -7.36
N ALA A 254 -25.50 -10.74 -6.74
CA ALA A 254 -26.27 -11.29 -5.63
C ALA A 254 -25.81 -10.75 -4.27
N ASN A 255 -24.74 -9.95 -4.20
CA ASN A 255 -24.01 -9.57 -2.98
C ASN A 255 -23.53 -10.80 -2.18
N ASP A 256 -23.27 -11.91 -2.85
CA ASP A 256 -22.71 -13.12 -2.26
C ASP A 256 -21.18 -13.00 -2.23
N THR A 257 -20.70 -12.33 -1.21
CA THR A 257 -19.26 -12.03 -1.08
C THR A 257 -18.42 -13.29 -0.97
N ALA A 258 -18.89 -14.30 -0.22
CA ALA A 258 -18.12 -15.53 0.00
C ALA A 258 -17.86 -16.28 -1.31
N ASN A 259 -18.90 -16.52 -2.11
CA ASN A 259 -18.74 -17.19 -3.40
C ASN A 259 -18.05 -16.32 -4.45
N THR A 260 -18.16 -14.98 -4.36
CA THR A 260 -17.38 -14.06 -5.22
C THR A 260 -15.89 -14.23 -4.97
N LEU A 261 -15.47 -14.26 -3.71
CA LEU A 261 -14.06 -14.46 -3.32
C LEU A 261 -13.51 -15.79 -3.82
N LEU A 262 -14.29 -16.88 -3.62
CA LEU A 262 -13.92 -18.21 -4.13
C LEU A 262 -13.74 -18.20 -5.66
N ALA A 263 -14.67 -17.58 -6.39
CA ALA A 263 -14.56 -17.49 -7.84
C ALA A 263 -13.33 -16.71 -8.29
N PHE A 264 -12.99 -15.63 -7.61
CA PHE A 264 -11.79 -14.83 -7.89
C PHE A 264 -10.48 -15.59 -7.58
N GLU A 265 -10.44 -16.36 -6.49
CA GLU A 265 -9.30 -17.24 -6.22
C GLU A 265 -9.12 -18.27 -7.35
N GLN A 266 -10.21 -18.85 -7.85
CA GLN A 266 -10.16 -19.78 -8.97
C GLN A 266 -9.69 -19.09 -10.27
N MET A 267 -10.10 -17.85 -10.53
CA MET A 267 -9.62 -17.08 -11.68
C MET A 267 -8.09 -16.87 -11.63
N LEU A 268 -7.52 -16.60 -10.45
CA LEU A 268 -6.07 -16.47 -10.28
C LEU A 268 -5.34 -17.80 -10.42
N LEU A 269 -5.93 -18.92 -9.99
CA LEU A 269 -5.38 -20.25 -10.20
C LEU A 269 -5.36 -20.64 -11.69
N VAL A 270 -6.38 -20.23 -12.44
CA VAL A 270 -6.47 -20.50 -13.89
C VAL A 270 -5.52 -19.62 -14.71
N ALA A 271 -5.35 -18.38 -14.31
CA ALA A 271 -4.52 -17.40 -15.01
C ALA A 271 -3.49 -16.75 -14.06
N PRO A 272 -2.55 -17.52 -13.51
CA PRO A 272 -1.65 -17.04 -12.44
C PRO A 272 -0.67 -15.95 -12.90
N THR A 273 -0.33 -15.91 -14.19
CA THR A 273 0.58 -14.91 -14.77
C THR A 273 -0.13 -13.70 -15.36
N ASN A 274 -1.47 -13.64 -15.27
CA ASN A 274 -2.24 -12.49 -15.76
C ASN A 274 -2.17 -11.33 -14.74
N GLN A 275 -1.19 -10.45 -14.94
CA GLN A 275 -0.94 -9.32 -14.06
C GLN A 275 -2.15 -8.38 -13.98
N LYS A 276 -2.79 -8.08 -15.11
CA LYS A 276 -3.95 -7.18 -15.16
C LYS A 276 -5.11 -7.73 -14.32
N LEU A 277 -5.43 -9.02 -14.47
CA LEU A 277 -6.44 -9.68 -13.65
C LEU A 277 -6.07 -9.60 -12.16
N ARG A 278 -4.80 -9.87 -11.81
CA ARG A 278 -4.32 -9.80 -10.43
C ARG A 278 -4.49 -8.41 -9.83
N GLU A 279 -4.17 -7.35 -10.58
CA GLU A 279 -4.36 -5.97 -10.13
C GLU A 279 -5.84 -5.61 -9.94
N GLU A 280 -6.71 -6.03 -10.87
CA GLU A 280 -8.16 -5.78 -10.78
C GLU A 280 -8.75 -6.47 -9.54
N LEU A 281 -8.41 -7.72 -9.30
CA LEU A 281 -8.87 -8.47 -8.13
C LEU A 281 -8.28 -7.92 -6.84
N PHE A 282 -7.02 -7.54 -6.83
CA PHE A 282 -6.39 -6.87 -5.69
C PHE A 282 -7.17 -5.61 -5.29
N LYS A 283 -7.48 -4.74 -6.26
CA LYS A 283 -8.26 -3.52 -6.00
C LYS A 283 -9.64 -3.85 -5.45
N TYR A 284 -10.30 -4.86 -6.00
CA TYR A 284 -11.59 -5.31 -5.51
C TYR A 284 -11.52 -5.77 -4.05
N PHE A 285 -10.53 -6.59 -3.69
CA PHE A 285 -10.36 -7.08 -2.33
C PHE A 285 -10.11 -5.93 -1.34
N LEU A 286 -9.29 -4.95 -1.69
CA LEU A 286 -9.06 -3.78 -0.84
C LEU A 286 -10.34 -2.96 -0.64
N GLN A 287 -11.07 -2.67 -1.71
CA GLN A 287 -12.28 -1.85 -1.66
C GLN A 287 -13.42 -2.53 -0.90
N SER A 288 -13.47 -3.85 -0.91
CA SER A 288 -14.45 -4.65 -0.16
C SER A 288 -14.03 -4.97 1.28
N GLY A 289 -12.89 -4.42 1.76
CA GLY A 289 -12.42 -4.61 3.13
C GLY A 289 -11.67 -5.93 3.38
N HIS A 290 -11.34 -6.68 2.33
CA HIS A 290 -10.61 -7.96 2.42
C HIS A 290 -9.10 -7.77 2.21
N SER A 291 -8.48 -6.92 3.05
CA SER A 291 -7.08 -6.51 2.90
C SER A 291 -6.09 -7.67 3.08
N GLU A 292 -6.40 -8.68 3.91
CA GLU A 292 -5.58 -9.89 4.05
C GLU A 292 -5.56 -10.72 2.76
N THR A 293 -6.72 -10.86 2.10
CA THR A 293 -6.79 -11.53 0.80
C THR A 293 -6.03 -10.75 -0.27
N ALA A 294 -6.14 -9.42 -0.27
CA ALA A 294 -5.35 -8.57 -1.17
C ALA A 294 -3.84 -8.77 -0.94
N LEU A 295 -3.40 -8.84 0.30
CA LEU A 295 -1.99 -9.11 0.64
C LEU A 295 -1.55 -10.48 0.09
N LYS A 296 -2.36 -11.54 0.30
CA LYS A 296 -2.10 -12.87 -0.24
C LYS A 296 -1.98 -12.86 -1.78
N VAL A 297 -2.87 -12.13 -2.47
CA VAL A 297 -2.82 -11.99 -3.94
C VAL A 297 -1.52 -11.36 -4.41
N ALA A 298 -1.04 -10.33 -3.72
CA ALA A 298 0.25 -9.69 -4.03
C ALA A 298 1.43 -10.65 -3.76
N ASP A 299 1.43 -11.34 -2.61
CA ASP A 299 2.48 -12.29 -2.23
C ASP A 299 2.57 -13.48 -3.19
N GLU A 300 1.45 -14.03 -3.64
CA GLU A 300 1.43 -15.09 -4.64
C GLU A 300 1.93 -14.61 -6.00
N GLY A 301 1.62 -13.35 -6.36
CA GLY A 301 2.19 -12.73 -7.54
C GLY A 301 3.71 -12.62 -7.46
N LEU A 302 4.24 -12.19 -6.32
CA LEU A 302 5.68 -12.07 -6.09
C LEU A 302 6.43 -13.42 -6.06
N LYS A 303 5.76 -14.52 -5.69
CA LYS A 303 6.35 -15.87 -5.84
C LYS A 303 6.56 -16.25 -7.30
N LEU A 304 5.69 -15.78 -8.20
CA LEU A 304 5.78 -16.05 -9.64
C LEU A 304 6.72 -15.08 -10.36
N ASP A 305 6.74 -13.83 -9.94
CA ASP A 305 7.57 -12.76 -10.48
C ASP A 305 8.18 -11.91 -9.35
N PRO A 306 9.31 -12.37 -8.77
CA PRO A 306 9.97 -11.69 -7.65
C PRO A 306 10.55 -10.31 -8.01
N ASN A 307 10.72 -10.03 -9.30
CA ASN A 307 11.30 -8.77 -9.78
C ASN A 307 10.23 -7.77 -10.26
N ASN A 308 9.01 -7.89 -9.80
CA ASN A 308 7.91 -7.02 -10.21
C ASN A 308 7.67 -5.90 -9.19
N ALA A 309 8.14 -4.70 -9.53
CA ALA A 309 8.01 -3.53 -8.67
C ALA A 309 6.54 -3.14 -8.39
N ASP A 310 5.62 -3.37 -9.36
CA ASP A 310 4.20 -3.06 -9.18
C ASP A 310 3.54 -3.96 -8.14
N LEU A 311 3.94 -5.24 -8.08
CA LEU A 311 3.45 -6.16 -7.05
C LEU A 311 3.94 -5.78 -5.65
N TYR A 312 5.14 -5.24 -5.51
CA TYR A 312 5.61 -4.69 -4.24
C TYR A 312 4.82 -3.44 -3.83
N ASP A 313 4.45 -2.57 -4.78
CA ASP A 313 3.57 -1.44 -4.48
C ASP A 313 2.19 -1.90 -4.01
N LEU A 314 1.58 -2.88 -4.70
CA LEU A 314 0.33 -3.49 -4.27
C LEU A 314 0.45 -4.09 -2.86
N LYS A 315 1.51 -4.84 -2.59
CA LYS A 315 1.80 -5.38 -1.25
C LYS A 315 1.86 -4.28 -0.20
N SER A 316 2.57 -3.18 -0.49
CA SER A 316 2.67 -2.04 0.42
C SER A 316 1.30 -1.45 0.75
N ASN A 317 0.44 -1.31 -0.25
CA ASN A 317 -0.92 -0.81 -0.06
C ASN A 317 -1.75 -1.73 0.85
N ALA A 318 -1.72 -3.04 0.63
CA ALA A 318 -2.42 -3.99 1.50
C ALA A 318 -1.90 -3.93 2.94
N CYS A 319 -0.58 -3.85 3.14
CA CYS A 319 0.03 -3.71 4.46
C CYS A 319 -0.40 -2.42 5.17
N LEU A 320 -0.52 -1.29 4.45
CA LEU A 320 -1.01 -0.03 5.01
C LEU A 320 -2.48 -0.14 5.46
N PHE A 321 -3.33 -0.77 4.65
CA PHE A 321 -4.73 -1.01 5.03
C PHE A 321 -4.87 -1.90 6.26
N LEU A 322 -3.92 -2.81 6.48
CA LEU A 322 -3.83 -3.67 7.66
C LEU A 322 -3.12 -2.98 8.85
N SER A 323 -2.72 -1.72 8.71
CA SER A 323 -1.89 -1.01 9.68
C SER A 323 -0.58 -1.75 10.03
N ASN A 324 -0.11 -2.61 9.12
CA ASN A 324 1.17 -3.29 9.25
C ASN A 324 2.27 -2.43 8.60
N PHE A 325 2.66 -1.40 9.32
CA PHE A 325 3.59 -0.39 8.82
C PHE A 325 4.98 -0.96 8.50
N LYS A 326 5.46 -1.92 9.28
CA LYS A 326 6.73 -2.59 8.98
C LYS A 326 6.68 -3.32 7.64
N CYS A 327 5.64 -4.10 7.40
CA CYS A 327 5.41 -4.77 6.12
C CYS A 327 5.36 -3.76 4.95
N ALA A 328 4.69 -2.62 5.15
CA ALA A 328 4.58 -1.59 4.13
C ALA A 328 5.94 -0.99 3.76
N VAL A 329 6.77 -0.68 4.77
CA VAL A 329 8.14 -0.16 4.54
C VAL A 329 9.01 -1.21 3.86
N ASP A 330 8.99 -2.47 4.32
CA ASP A 330 9.77 -3.57 3.72
C ASP A 330 9.38 -3.76 2.23
N ALA A 331 8.09 -3.70 1.91
CA ALA A 331 7.60 -3.82 0.52
C ALA A 331 8.03 -2.62 -0.35
N LEU A 332 7.95 -1.39 0.17
CA LEU A 332 8.39 -0.21 -0.57
C LEU A 332 9.92 -0.19 -0.78
N GLU A 333 10.70 -0.65 0.19
CA GLU A 333 12.15 -0.81 0.02
C GLU A 333 12.48 -1.84 -1.06
N ALA A 334 11.75 -2.95 -1.12
CA ALA A 334 11.89 -3.96 -2.17
C ALA A 334 11.48 -3.40 -3.55
N MET A 335 10.38 -2.62 -3.62
CA MET A 335 9.98 -1.90 -4.83
C MET A 335 11.12 -1.00 -5.35
N TYR A 336 11.70 -0.19 -4.45
CA TYR A 336 12.81 0.71 -4.80
C TYR A 336 14.06 -0.03 -5.26
N ALA A 337 14.37 -1.15 -4.62
CA ALA A 337 15.51 -2.01 -4.99
C ALA A 337 15.30 -2.67 -6.37
N THR A 338 14.05 -2.99 -6.72
CA THR A 338 13.69 -3.61 -7.99
C THR A 338 13.66 -2.57 -9.13
N ASP A 339 13.04 -1.41 -8.91
CA ASP A 339 12.94 -0.33 -9.89
C ASP A 339 12.90 1.04 -9.20
N SER A 340 14.07 1.64 -9.03
CA SER A 340 14.21 2.97 -8.41
C SER A 340 13.62 4.12 -9.25
N THR A 341 13.33 3.89 -10.54
CA THR A 341 12.74 4.93 -11.42
C THR A 341 11.30 5.23 -11.03
N LYS A 342 10.60 4.28 -10.42
CA LYS A 342 9.25 4.42 -9.89
C LYS A 342 9.15 5.22 -8.59
N ALA A 343 10.29 5.59 -7.99
CA ALA A 343 10.32 6.37 -6.76
C ALA A 343 10.01 7.86 -7.05
N ASP A 344 8.74 8.16 -7.14
CA ASP A 344 8.20 9.52 -7.28
C ASP A 344 7.90 10.17 -5.92
N THR A 345 7.25 11.32 -5.93
CA THR A 345 6.83 12.03 -4.71
C THR A 345 5.91 11.18 -3.83
N LEU A 346 5.00 10.43 -4.45
CA LEU A 346 4.04 9.58 -3.74
C LEU A 346 4.77 8.43 -3.02
N PHE A 347 5.75 7.81 -3.67
CA PHE A 347 6.58 6.78 -3.06
C PHE A 347 7.28 7.29 -1.79
N PHE A 348 8.01 8.43 -1.89
CA PHE A 348 8.73 8.97 -0.72
C PHE A 348 7.78 9.40 0.40
N THR A 349 6.62 9.93 0.06
CA THR A 349 5.59 10.28 1.06
C THR A 349 5.05 9.02 1.73
N LYS A 350 4.70 8.00 0.96
CA LYS A 350 4.14 6.74 1.46
C LYS A 350 5.11 6.00 2.39
N ILE A 351 6.38 5.85 1.98
CA ILE A 351 7.37 5.14 2.80
C ILE A 351 7.73 5.92 4.07
N SER A 352 7.80 7.25 3.99
CA SER A 352 8.04 8.09 5.16
C SER A 352 6.85 8.07 6.12
N ALA A 353 5.61 8.09 5.60
CA ALA A 353 4.41 7.95 6.39
C ALA A 353 4.39 6.60 7.13
N ALA A 354 4.60 5.51 6.40
CA ALA A 354 4.63 4.17 6.99
C ALA A 354 5.71 4.03 8.08
N ALA A 355 6.91 4.58 7.85
CA ALA A 355 7.99 4.54 8.85
C ALA A 355 7.72 5.44 10.07
N ALA A 356 6.86 6.48 9.91
CA ALA A 356 6.51 7.41 10.96
C ALA A 356 5.34 6.96 11.83
N GLU A 357 4.57 5.95 11.40
CA GLU A 357 3.35 5.48 12.04
C GLU A 357 3.60 4.30 13.01
N GLY A 358 2.56 3.97 13.79
CA GLY A 358 2.58 2.90 14.78
C GLY A 358 3.06 3.35 16.16
N GLU A 359 3.00 2.43 17.13
CA GLU A 359 3.44 2.70 18.51
C GLU A 359 4.96 2.90 18.61
N ASN A 360 5.72 2.28 17.71
CA ASN A 360 7.17 2.35 17.64
C ASN A 360 7.61 2.72 16.22
N PRO A 361 7.65 4.03 15.89
CA PRO A 361 8.11 4.52 14.59
C PRO A 361 9.53 4.03 14.25
N ASP A 362 9.74 3.57 13.03
CA ASP A 362 11.08 3.21 12.55
C ASP A 362 11.86 4.48 12.18
N ASN A 363 12.45 5.10 13.19
CA ASN A 363 13.12 6.38 13.02
C ASN A 363 14.34 6.32 12.09
N VAL A 364 15.02 5.19 12.00
CA VAL A 364 16.17 5.00 11.10
C VAL A 364 15.70 5.05 9.64
N ARG A 365 14.65 4.30 9.32
CA ARG A 365 14.06 4.29 7.97
C ARG A 365 13.36 5.61 7.65
N LEU A 366 12.64 6.19 8.61
CA LEU A 366 12.01 7.50 8.45
C LEU A 366 13.04 8.56 8.09
N LEU A 367 14.17 8.64 8.80
CA LEU A 367 15.23 9.59 8.51
C LEU A 367 15.85 9.35 7.12
N LYS A 368 16.19 8.10 6.82
CA LYS A 368 16.76 7.71 5.51
C LYS A 368 15.86 8.17 4.36
N TRP A 369 14.59 7.77 4.40
CA TRP A 369 13.68 7.96 3.27
C TRP A 369 13.18 9.40 3.15
N SER A 370 12.94 10.09 4.27
CA SER A 370 12.60 11.51 4.24
C SER A 370 13.77 12.39 3.76
N GLN A 371 15.02 12.07 4.13
CA GLN A 371 16.21 12.76 3.57
C GLN A 371 16.34 12.54 2.06
N MET A 372 16.16 11.29 1.59
CA MET A 372 16.19 10.99 0.16
C MET A 372 15.07 11.72 -0.59
N GLY A 373 13.87 11.72 -0.04
CA GLY A 373 12.70 12.41 -0.59
C GLY A 373 12.92 13.92 -0.68
N VAL A 374 13.39 14.55 0.38
CA VAL A 374 13.69 16.01 0.40
C VAL A 374 14.85 16.34 -0.52
N ARG A 375 15.83 15.46 -0.68
CA ARG A 375 16.93 15.67 -1.66
C ARG A 375 16.40 15.70 -3.09
N LYS A 376 15.46 14.82 -3.44
CA LYS A 376 14.86 14.74 -4.78
C LYS A 376 13.78 15.82 -4.99
N TYR A 377 13.01 16.14 -3.93
CA TYR A 377 11.91 17.10 -3.94
C TYR A 377 12.06 18.15 -2.82
N PRO A 378 12.99 19.12 -2.96
CA PRO A 378 13.42 19.99 -1.86
C PRO A 378 12.32 20.87 -1.27
N ASN A 379 11.28 21.17 -2.02
CA ASN A 379 10.21 22.08 -1.62
C ASN A 379 8.88 21.38 -1.32
N ASN A 380 8.88 20.05 -1.23
CA ASN A 380 7.65 19.33 -0.90
C ASN A 380 7.35 19.46 0.60
N PRO A 381 6.23 20.08 1.01
CA PRO A 381 5.92 20.36 2.42
C PRO A 381 5.73 19.08 3.23
N THR A 382 5.09 18.07 2.66
CA THR A 382 4.84 16.79 3.32
C THR A 382 6.15 16.07 3.65
N LEU A 383 7.08 16.01 2.70
CA LEU A 383 8.39 15.39 2.91
C LEU A 383 9.25 16.17 3.91
N LEU A 384 9.18 17.51 3.87
CA LEU A 384 9.81 18.35 4.89
C LEU A 384 9.23 18.09 6.28
N GLY A 385 7.91 17.88 6.38
CA GLY A 385 7.23 17.51 7.63
C GLY A 385 7.74 16.18 8.19
N TYR A 386 7.87 15.13 7.35
CA TYR A 386 8.43 13.85 7.77
C TYR A 386 9.90 13.94 8.16
N LEU A 387 10.70 14.73 7.44
CA LEU A 387 12.10 14.96 7.79
C LEU A 387 12.22 15.70 9.14
N ASN A 388 11.36 16.67 9.39
CA ASN A 388 11.28 17.37 10.66
C ASN A 388 10.95 16.41 11.82
N LYS A 389 9.93 15.55 11.62
CA LYS A 389 9.55 14.49 12.58
C LYS A 389 10.72 13.54 12.85
N ALA A 390 11.45 13.11 11.80
CA ALA A 390 12.60 12.22 11.92
C ALA A 390 13.74 12.83 12.75
N TYR A 391 14.08 14.09 12.48
CA TYR A 391 15.09 14.80 13.26
C TYR A 391 14.67 15.02 14.70
N SER A 392 13.38 15.33 14.94
CA SER A 392 12.83 15.48 16.29
C SER A 392 12.93 14.18 17.08
N LEU A 393 12.52 13.05 16.49
CA LEU A 393 12.65 11.72 17.11
C LEU A 393 14.09 11.29 17.35
N SER A 394 15.03 11.80 16.54
CA SER A 394 16.48 11.56 16.70
C SER A 394 17.17 12.52 17.67
N GLY A 395 16.45 13.52 18.23
CA GLY A 395 17.04 14.56 19.09
C GLY A 395 17.99 15.52 18.37
N GLN A 396 17.91 15.65 17.04
CA GLN A 396 18.76 16.51 16.23
C GLN A 396 18.16 17.93 16.14
N THR A 397 18.18 18.67 17.26
CA THR A 397 17.49 19.94 17.43
C THR A 397 17.87 20.99 16.37
N ASP A 398 19.15 21.12 16.03
CA ASP A 398 19.58 22.12 15.02
C ASP A 398 19.07 21.78 13.62
N SER A 399 18.96 20.48 13.29
CA SER A 399 18.34 20.03 12.04
C SER A 399 16.83 20.30 12.02
N VAL A 400 16.13 20.13 13.16
CA VAL A 400 14.70 20.49 13.31
C VAL A 400 14.51 21.98 13.02
N ILE A 401 15.34 22.85 13.62
CA ILE A 401 15.30 24.30 13.39
C ILE A 401 15.47 24.64 11.90
N ALA A 402 16.50 24.07 11.27
CA ALA A 402 16.82 24.33 9.86
C ALA A 402 15.67 23.93 8.93
N VAL A 403 15.06 22.74 9.15
CA VAL A 403 13.93 22.26 8.35
C VAL A 403 12.68 23.07 8.63
N THR A 404 12.39 23.39 9.90
CA THR A 404 11.22 24.20 10.28
C THR A 404 11.27 25.59 9.64
N ASN A 405 12.42 26.26 9.63
CA ASN A 405 12.58 27.54 8.96
C ASN A 405 12.22 27.47 7.46
N ARG A 406 12.56 26.36 6.79
CA ARG A 406 12.17 26.14 5.38
C ARG A 406 10.67 25.94 5.22
N ILE A 407 10.03 25.27 6.18
CA ILE A 407 8.58 25.03 6.16
C ILE A 407 7.84 26.34 6.36
N ILE A 408 8.08 27.06 7.46
CA ILE A 408 7.32 28.27 7.84
C ILE A 408 7.55 29.45 6.89
N ALA A 409 8.66 29.47 6.16
CA ALA A 409 8.93 30.46 5.12
C ALA A 409 7.94 30.39 3.94
N LYS A 410 7.27 29.24 3.75
CA LYS A 410 6.38 28.97 2.60
C LYS A 410 4.98 28.50 2.98
N ASP A 411 4.81 27.99 4.19
CA ASP A 411 3.58 27.35 4.65
C ASP A 411 3.10 27.99 5.96
N THR A 412 2.05 28.80 5.88
CA THR A 412 1.35 29.42 7.02
C THR A 412 0.12 28.64 7.46
N THR A 413 -0.12 27.47 6.86
CA THR A 413 -1.24 26.59 7.19
C THR A 413 -0.97 25.78 8.47
N GLU A 414 -1.89 24.90 8.80
CA GLU A 414 -1.79 23.99 9.94
C GLU A 414 -0.47 23.20 9.98
N SER A 415 0.04 22.79 8.82
CA SER A 415 1.31 22.05 8.70
C SER A 415 2.51 22.89 9.17
N GLY A 416 2.59 24.15 8.76
CA GLY A 416 3.62 25.08 9.24
C GLY A 416 3.54 25.34 10.74
N VAL A 417 2.32 25.48 11.26
CA VAL A 417 2.07 25.69 12.71
C VAL A 417 2.51 24.48 13.54
N ILE A 418 2.20 23.26 13.08
CA ILE A 418 2.65 22.00 13.73
C ILE A 418 4.17 21.90 13.73
N ALA A 419 4.82 22.21 12.61
CA ALA A 419 6.27 22.20 12.50
C ALA A 419 6.94 23.21 13.46
N ALA A 420 6.39 24.41 13.54
CA ALA A 420 6.87 25.45 14.45
C ALA A 420 6.73 25.05 15.92
N LEU A 421 5.58 24.47 16.32
CA LEU A 421 5.39 23.91 17.66
C LEU A 421 6.41 22.82 17.99
N ALA A 422 6.64 21.89 17.06
CA ALA A 422 7.61 20.80 17.27
C ALA A 422 9.03 21.35 17.45
N ALA A 423 9.43 22.37 16.69
CA ALA A 423 10.73 23.03 16.85
C ALA A 423 10.87 23.73 18.20
N ALA A 424 9.84 24.47 18.61
CA ALA A 424 9.81 25.14 19.91
C ALA A 424 9.89 24.12 21.06
N GLN A 425 9.14 23.02 20.96
CA GLN A 425 9.16 21.95 21.95
C GLN A 425 10.54 21.30 22.05
N ALA A 426 11.21 21.03 20.93
CA ALA A 426 12.55 20.43 20.91
C ALA A 426 13.62 21.37 21.53
N LEU A 427 13.37 22.67 21.54
CA LEU A 427 14.26 23.68 22.14
C LEU A 427 14.03 23.87 23.65
N ILE A 428 12.83 23.62 24.14
CA ILE A 428 12.43 23.95 25.51
C ILE A 428 12.32 22.71 26.40
N VAL A 429 11.83 21.58 25.84
CA VAL A 429 11.52 20.36 26.59
C VAL A 429 12.56 19.27 26.30
N PRO A 430 13.16 18.65 27.34
CA PRO A 430 14.08 17.56 27.10
C PRO A 430 13.37 16.40 26.38
N PRO A 431 14.07 15.71 25.44
CA PRO A 431 13.52 14.56 24.76
C PRO A 431 13.18 13.44 25.78
N ASP A 432 12.02 12.82 25.57
CA ASP A 432 11.60 11.69 26.42
C ASP A 432 12.49 10.46 26.15
N THR A 433 13.49 10.25 27.01
CA THR A 433 14.44 9.14 26.88
C THR A 433 13.91 7.82 27.43
N THR A 434 12.71 7.80 28.03
CA THR A 434 12.14 6.58 28.63
C THR A 434 11.65 5.59 27.58
N LYS A 435 11.19 6.06 26.42
CA LYS A 435 10.79 5.22 25.28
C LYS A 435 12.00 4.57 24.59
N ALA A 436 13.10 5.29 24.44
CA ALA A 436 14.33 4.78 23.79
C ALA A 436 15.02 3.64 24.60
N ARG A 437 14.78 3.53 25.91
CA ARG A 437 15.35 2.45 26.74
C ARG A 437 14.61 1.12 26.63
N ARG A 438 13.35 1.10 26.19
CA ARG A 438 12.60 -0.15 26.02
C ARG A 438 13.06 -0.93 24.78
N ASP A 439 13.45 -0.27 23.71
CA ASP A 439 13.83 -0.93 22.46
C ASP A 439 15.20 -1.63 22.50
N THR A 440 16.11 -1.18 23.36
CA THR A 440 17.43 -1.83 23.51
C THR A 440 17.41 -3.07 24.40
N SER A 441 16.35 -3.30 25.20
CA SER A 441 16.23 -4.45 26.07
C SER A 441 15.59 -5.68 25.38
N VAL A 442 14.87 -5.48 24.27
CA VAL A 442 14.23 -6.57 23.50
C VAL A 442 15.19 -7.15 22.45
N ALA A 443 16.11 -6.35 21.92
CA ALA A 443 17.11 -6.81 20.94
C ALA A 443 18.19 -7.73 21.51
N GLY A 444 18.25 -7.93 22.83
CA GLY A 444 19.27 -8.74 23.51
C GLY A 444 18.85 -10.17 23.88
N ARG A 445 17.63 -10.63 23.55
CA ARG A 445 17.13 -11.93 24.05
C ARG A 445 16.98 -13.06 23.04
N ASP A 446 17.16 -12.85 21.75
CA ASP A 446 16.95 -13.90 20.73
C ASP A 446 18.20 -14.28 19.90
N THR A 447 19.39 -14.30 20.49
CA THR A 447 20.60 -14.80 19.80
C THR A 447 21.16 -16.11 20.35
N SER A 448 20.32 -17.00 20.88
CA SER A 448 20.79 -18.31 21.37
C SER A 448 20.40 -19.53 20.51
N ALA A 449 19.83 -19.36 19.32
CA ALA A 449 19.45 -20.50 18.47
C ALA A 449 19.82 -20.32 16.99
N ALA A 450 21.08 -20.00 16.65
CA ALA A 450 21.62 -20.24 15.30
C ALA A 450 23.15 -20.17 15.35
N ARG A 451 23.78 -21.18 15.94
CA ARG A 451 25.17 -21.50 15.65
C ARG A 451 25.19 -22.81 14.88
N ARG A 452 25.30 -22.73 13.56
CA ARG A 452 26.02 -23.69 12.72
C ARG A 452 26.25 -23.09 11.33
N ASP A 453 27.54 -23.04 11.00
CA ASP A 453 28.17 -22.97 9.69
C ASP A 453 27.87 -21.78 8.76
N THR A 454 28.81 -20.84 8.74
CA THR A 454 29.45 -20.42 7.48
C THR A 454 30.72 -19.63 7.80
N SER A 455 31.86 -20.29 7.67
CA SER A 455 33.16 -19.66 7.47
C SER A 455 33.23 -19.20 6.01
N ALA A 456 33.37 -17.94 5.77
CA ALA A 456 34.03 -17.25 4.66
C ALA A 456 33.23 -16.03 4.18
N ALA A 457 33.62 -14.87 4.66
CA ALA A 457 33.79 -13.63 3.90
C ALA A 457 33.96 -12.45 4.88
N ARG A 458 35.18 -12.26 5.35
CA ARG A 458 35.58 -10.95 5.90
C ARG A 458 35.64 -9.98 4.73
N ARG A 459 34.80 -8.97 4.74
CA ARG A 459 35.07 -7.67 4.14
C ARG A 459 34.62 -6.58 5.10
N ASP A 460 35.57 -5.71 5.39
CA ASP A 460 35.47 -4.53 6.22
C ASP A 460 34.24 -3.67 5.92
N THR A 461 33.39 -3.52 6.92
CA THR A 461 32.54 -2.35 7.05
C THR A 461 32.75 -1.80 8.46
N SER A 462 33.77 -0.95 8.60
CA SER A 462 33.89 -0.03 9.72
C SER A 462 32.73 0.97 9.63
N ALA A 463 31.55 0.57 10.07
CA ALA A 463 30.50 1.51 10.43
C ALA A 463 30.99 2.25 11.68
N ALA A 464 31.43 3.48 11.50
CA ALA A 464 31.76 4.38 12.57
C ALA A 464 30.57 4.48 13.53
N THR A 465 30.68 3.79 14.65
CA THR A 465 29.88 4.06 15.84
C THR A 465 30.26 5.45 16.32
N ALA A 466 29.47 6.45 15.95
CA ALA A 466 29.60 7.77 16.54
C ALA A 466 29.46 7.64 18.06
N PRO A 467 30.36 8.23 18.86
CA PRO A 467 30.29 8.16 20.31
C PRO A 467 28.99 8.84 20.76
N ARG A 468 28.10 8.08 21.42
CA ARG A 468 26.95 8.63 22.12
C ARG A 468 27.46 9.40 23.34
N THR A 469 27.88 10.64 23.16
CA THR A 469 27.99 11.58 24.25
C THR A 469 26.55 11.90 24.67
N SER A 470 26.15 11.51 25.87
CA SER A 470 24.95 12.01 26.51
C SER A 470 25.17 13.49 26.83
N THR A 471 24.99 14.34 25.84
CA THR A 471 25.00 15.77 26.04
C THR A 471 23.78 16.11 26.91
N LYS A 472 24.05 16.64 28.12
CA LYS A 472 23.01 17.13 29.03
C LYS A 472 22.17 18.13 28.26
N PHE A 473 20.86 17.87 28.13
CA PHE A 473 19.94 18.78 27.45
C PHE A 473 19.99 20.15 28.12
N THR A 474 20.22 21.19 27.32
CA THR A 474 20.21 22.59 27.77
C THR A 474 19.06 23.29 27.05
N PRO A 475 18.01 23.72 27.76
CA PRO A 475 16.92 24.48 27.14
C PRO A 475 17.41 25.76 26.48
N ARG A 476 16.89 26.06 25.28
CA ARG A 476 17.19 27.28 24.49
C ARG A 476 15.92 28.08 24.21
N PRO A 477 15.25 28.61 25.27
CA PRO A 477 13.92 29.19 25.13
C PRO A 477 13.89 30.46 24.25
N LYS A 478 14.97 31.24 24.22
CA LYS A 478 15.07 32.43 23.35
C LYS A 478 15.09 32.07 21.86
N GLU A 479 15.70 30.95 21.50
CA GLU A 479 15.71 30.47 20.13
C GLU A 479 14.35 29.91 19.69
N ALA A 480 13.47 29.56 20.65
CA ALA A 480 12.12 29.11 20.38
C ALA A 480 11.13 30.25 20.06
N VAL A 481 11.46 31.50 20.45
CA VAL A 481 10.56 32.65 20.31
C VAL A 481 10.04 32.83 18.87
N PRO A 482 10.84 32.85 17.81
CA PRO A 482 10.35 33.05 16.45
C PRO A 482 9.30 31.99 16.02
N PHE A 483 9.48 30.74 16.46
CA PHE A 483 8.54 29.67 16.17
C PHE A 483 7.25 29.82 16.94
N LEU A 484 7.31 30.25 18.21
CA LEU A 484 6.13 30.48 19.05
C LEU A 484 5.34 31.70 18.58
N GLU A 485 6.02 32.77 18.14
CA GLU A 485 5.35 33.92 17.50
C GLU A 485 4.62 33.50 16.22
N PHE A 486 5.22 32.66 15.39
CA PHE A 486 4.56 32.11 14.21
C PHE A 486 3.28 31.34 14.59
N VAL A 487 3.35 30.49 15.64
CA VAL A 487 2.18 29.74 16.14
C VAL A 487 1.11 30.68 16.69
N ILE A 488 1.48 31.71 17.45
CA ILE A 488 0.55 32.69 18.00
C ILE A 488 -0.16 33.46 16.88
N LYS A 489 0.55 33.78 15.81
CA LYS A 489 0.00 34.51 14.66
C LYS A 489 -0.93 33.66 13.81
N HIS A 490 -0.59 32.39 13.54
CA HIS A 490 -1.23 31.56 12.53
C HIS A 490 -2.03 30.38 13.11
N GLY A 491 -1.82 30.00 14.38
CA GLY A 491 -2.48 28.87 15.02
C GLY A 491 -3.92 29.17 15.48
N ASP A 492 -4.68 28.11 15.65
CA ASP A 492 -5.99 28.15 16.32
C ASP A 492 -5.86 28.38 17.83
N ALA A 493 -6.98 28.47 18.53
CA ALA A 493 -7.00 28.72 19.97
C ALA A 493 -6.24 27.66 20.79
N GLN A 494 -6.35 26.38 20.41
CA GLN A 494 -5.65 25.29 21.11
C GLN A 494 -4.14 25.36 20.89
N ARG A 495 -3.68 25.68 19.69
CA ARG A 495 -2.26 25.82 19.37
C ARG A 495 -1.64 27.05 20.01
N LYS A 496 -2.39 28.15 20.13
CA LYS A 496 -1.98 29.33 20.90
C LYS A 496 -1.80 29.00 22.38
N GLU A 497 -2.74 28.24 22.97
CA GLU A 497 -2.60 27.75 24.34
C GLU A 497 -1.37 26.86 24.54
N ASN A 498 -1.08 25.98 23.57
CA ASN A 498 0.13 25.15 23.59
C ASN A 498 1.41 26.01 23.49
N ALA A 499 1.40 27.04 22.66
CA ALA A 499 2.51 28.00 22.56
C ALA A 499 2.70 28.76 23.87
N ALA A 500 1.60 29.21 24.50
CA ALA A 500 1.64 29.86 25.81
C ALA A 500 2.23 28.93 26.89
N ALA A 501 1.85 27.65 26.89
CA ALA A 501 2.41 26.66 27.80
C ALA A 501 3.92 26.44 27.60
N LEU A 502 4.38 26.42 26.36
CA LEU A 502 5.82 26.29 26.04
C LEU A 502 6.60 27.56 26.46
N LEU A 503 6.06 28.77 26.23
CA LEU A 503 6.64 30.02 26.69
C LEU A 503 6.76 30.05 28.23
N TYR A 504 5.69 29.66 28.93
CA TYR A 504 5.71 29.50 30.38
C TYR A 504 6.76 28.51 30.86
N THR A 505 6.84 27.33 30.22
CA THR A 505 7.80 26.28 30.54
C THR A 505 9.25 26.75 30.30
N GLY A 506 9.49 27.46 29.20
CA GLY A 506 10.81 28.00 28.86
C GLY A 506 11.26 29.16 29.77
N ALA A 507 10.32 29.92 30.32
CA ALA A 507 10.61 31.02 31.23
C ALA A 507 10.97 30.56 32.65
N ALA A 508 10.39 29.45 33.12
CA ALA A 508 10.59 28.98 34.50
C ALA A 508 12.05 28.75 34.91
N PRO A 509 12.93 28.13 34.07
CA PRO A 509 14.36 28.00 34.38
C PRO A 509 15.11 29.33 34.47
N LEU A 510 14.67 30.37 33.73
CA LEU A 510 15.32 31.69 33.72
C LEU A 510 15.14 32.45 35.04
N LEU A 511 14.19 32.02 35.87
CA LEU A 511 13.98 32.55 37.23
C LEU A 511 14.92 31.93 38.27
N GLN A 512 15.66 30.87 37.91
CA GLN A 512 16.61 30.17 38.77
C GLN A 512 18.05 30.72 38.52
N GLN A 513 18.98 30.39 39.41
CA GLN A 513 20.36 30.84 39.27
C GLN A 513 21.13 30.12 38.14
N PRO A 514 21.85 30.77 37.25
CA PRO A 514 21.93 32.24 37.12
C PRO A 514 20.68 32.84 36.50
N GLN A 515 20.11 33.88 37.14
CA GLN A 515 18.84 34.47 36.73
C GLN A 515 18.96 35.33 35.45
N ASP A 516 18.03 35.15 34.51
CA ASP A 516 17.74 36.07 33.40
C ASP A 516 16.33 36.62 33.53
N LEU A 517 16.15 37.52 34.47
CA LEU A 517 14.83 38.08 34.79
C LEU A 517 14.20 38.84 33.63
N PRO A 518 14.94 39.68 32.85
CA PRO A 518 14.40 40.32 31.65
C PRO A 518 13.94 39.31 30.59
N GLY A 519 14.72 38.25 30.32
CA GLY A 519 14.31 37.20 29.40
C GLY A 519 13.09 36.41 29.88
N ALA A 520 13.01 36.12 31.18
CA ALA A 520 11.81 35.52 31.77
C ALA A 520 10.55 36.42 31.62
N GLU A 521 10.70 37.72 31.88
CA GLU A 521 9.59 38.70 31.73
C GLU A 521 9.09 38.72 30.28
N GLU A 522 9.99 38.75 29.29
CA GLU A 522 9.63 38.77 27.87
C GLU A 522 8.80 37.54 27.48
N LEU A 523 9.30 36.33 27.78
CA LEU A 523 8.58 35.08 27.49
C LEU A 523 7.22 35.00 28.20
N LEU A 524 7.15 35.44 29.47
CA LEU A 524 5.92 35.38 30.25
C LEU A 524 4.88 36.38 29.77
N ARG A 525 5.28 37.56 29.31
CA ARG A 525 4.37 38.52 28.67
C ARG A 525 3.74 37.94 27.42
N MET A 526 4.53 37.26 26.58
CA MET A 526 4.03 36.57 25.40
C MET A 526 3.11 35.40 25.81
N ALA A 527 3.46 34.64 26.85
CA ALA A 527 2.63 33.56 27.36
C ALA A 527 1.25 34.05 27.82
N VAL A 528 1.21 35.12 28.60
CA VAL A 528 -0.05 35.76 29.09
C VAL A 528 -0.90 36.26 27.91
N ALA A 529 -0.28 36.89 26.91
CA ALA A 529 -0.98 37.41 25.74
C ALA A 529 -1.59 36.30 24.85
N ALA A 530 -0.96 35.14 24.81
CA ALA A 530 -1.37 34.01 23.98
C ALA A 530 -2.31 33.03 24.70
N ALA A 531 -2.27 32.97 26.03
CA ALA A 531 -3.05 32.05 26.85
C ALA A 531 -4.54 32.38 26.86
N ASN A 532 -5.36 31.31 26.93
CA ASN A 532 -6.79 31.47 27.19
C ASN A 532 -7.01 32.04 28.62
N PRO A 533 -7.69 33.20 28.78
CA PRO A 533 -7.92 33.82 30.10
C PRO A 533 -8.62 32.89 31.10
N THR A 534 -9.43 31.95 30.65
CA THR A 534 -10.12 30.95 31.49
C THR A 534 -9.34 29.64 31.61
N GLY A 535 -8.19 29.52 30.94
CA GLY A 535 -7.32 28.33 30.95
C GLY A 535 -6.39 28.28 32.15
N LYS A 536 -5.71 27.12 32.32
CA LYS A 536 -4.77 26.92 33.44
C LYS A 536 -3.45 27.67 33.25
N VAL A 537 -3.03 27.90 32.00
CA VAL A 537 -1.76 28.56 31.68
C VAL A 537 -1.80 30.05 32.05
N TYR A 538 -2.91 30.70 31.82
CA TYR A 538 -3.06 32.15 32.05
C TYR A 538 -2.69 32.57 33.50
N PRO A 539 -3.32 32.02 34.58
CA PRO A 539 -2.95 32.38 35.93
C PRO A 539 -1.53 31.95 36.31
N ALA A 540 -1.06 30.79 35.80
CA ALA A 540 0.31 30.32 36.06
C ALA A 540 1.37 31.24 35.45
N ALA A 541 1.17 31.68 34.21
CA ALA A 541 2.06 32.61 33.53
C ALA A 541 2.05 33.99 34.20
N ASN A 542 0.87 34.49 34.61
CA ASN A 542 0.76 35.73 35.35
C ASN A 542 1.46 35.69 36.72
N TYR A 543 1.35 34.59 37.45
CA TYR A 543 2.06 34.43 38.73
C TYR A 543 3.58 34.53 38.55
N LEU A 544 4.16 33.78 37.59
CA LEU A 544 5.61 33.84 37.31
C LEU A 544 6.00 35.21 36.73
N LEU A 545 5.17 35.83 35.89
CA LEU A 545 5.42 37.17 35.35
C LEU A 545 5.53 38.21 36.48
N GLY A 546 4.60 38.16 37.44
CA GLY A 546 4.68 39.03 38.60
C GLY A 546 5.97 38.84 39.40
N LEU A 547 6.43 37.59 39.58
CA LEU A 547 7.71 37.31 40.25
C LEU A 547 8.89 37.82 39.42
N ALA A 548 8.92 37.53 38.10
CA ALA A 548 9.99 37.99 37.21
C ALA A 548 10.18 39.52 37.26
N ILE A 549 9.08 40.26 37.28
CA ILE A 549 9.11 41.70 37.35
C ILE A 549 9.50 42.17 38.76
N LEU A 550 8.93 41.61 39.81
CA LEU A 550 9.20 42.02 41.19
C LEU A 550 10.68 41.81 41.56
N PHE A 551 11.32 40.70 41.11
CA PHE A 551 12.70 40.40 41.41
C PHE A 551 13.70 41.29 40.69
N GLN A 552 13.29 42.10 39.70
CA GLN A 552 14.12 43.12 39.08
C GLN A 552 14.19 44.42 39.88
N VAL A 553 13.22 44.68 40.75
CA VAL A 553 13.11 45.91 41.52
C VAL A 553 14.33 46.12 42.43
N PRO A 554 14.83 45.11 43.19
CA PRO A 554 16.02 45.27 44.01
C PRO A 554 17.30 45.64 43.23
N GLN A 555 17.30 45.46 41.92
CA GLN A 555 18.44 45.85 41.04
C GLN A 555 18.31 47.33 40.61
N ILE A 556 17.11 47.85 40.45
CA ILE A 556 16.78 49.21 40.00
C ILE A 556 16.84 50.19 41.14
N ASP A 557 16.26 49.83 42.29
CA ASP A 557 16.09 50.71 43.45
C ASP A 557 17.38 51.38 43.96
N PRO A 558 18.51 50.61 44.16
CA PRO A 558 19.77 51.22 44.57
C PRO A 558 20.37 52.12 43.50
N LEU A 559 20.14 51.83 42.22
CA LEU A 559 20.62 52.66 41.10
C LEU A 559 19.85 53.96 41.01
N ALA A 560 18.51 53.91 41.17
CA ALA A 560 17.63 55.07 41.18
C ALA A 560 18.04 56.05 42.31
N GLU A 561 18.32 55.54 43.51
CA GLU A 561 18.77 56.33 44.67
C GLU A 561 20.15 56.92 44.46
N LYS A 562 21.15 56.10 44.01
CA LYS A 562 22.52 56.54 43.78
C LYS A 562 22.64 57.62 42.70
N GLN A 563 21.88 57.45 41.61
CA GLN A 563 21.92 58.38 40.46
C GLN A 563 20.94 59.54 40.61
N LYS A 564 20.08 59.52 41.63
CA LYS A 564 18.93 60.46 41.81
C LYS A 564 18.14 60.62 40.51
N SER A 565 17.90 59.51 39.83
CA SER A 565 17.31 59.45 38.50
C SER A 565 15.78 59.37 38.56
N CYS A 566 15.11 60.37 37.97
CA CYS A 566 13.66 60.37 37.81
C CYS A 566 13.21 59.20 36.92
N ASP A 567 13.93 58.92 35.84
CA ASP A 567 13.57 57.85 34.88
C ASP A 567 13.62 56.48 35.53
N LEU A 568 14.66 56.21 36.35
CA LEU A 568 14.74 54.94 37.10
C LEU A 568 13.63 54.80 38.16
N ALA A 569 13.31 55.91 38.85
CA ALA A 569 12.20 55.90 39.83
C ALA A 569 10.82 55.68 39.14
N MET A 570 10.59 56.26 37.97
CA MET A 570 9.41 55.99 37.16
C MET A 570 9.37 54.55 36.62
N GLN A 571 10.54 54.02 36.18
CA GLN A 571 10.66 52.63 35.74
C GLN A 571 10.32 51.65 36.88
N GLU A 572 10.81 51.92 38.08
CA GLU A 572 10.52 51.12 39.27
C GLU A 572 9.01 51.15 39.60
N GLN A 573 8.38 52.33 39.60
CA GLN A 573 6.96 52.47 39.81
C GLN A 573 6.15 51.66 38.79
N THR A 574 6.53 51.75 37.51
CA THR A 574 5.86 51.03 36.43
C THR A 574 5.98 49.52 36.60
N LYS A 575 7.18 49.05 36.97
CA LYS A 575 7.42 47.61 37.21
C LYS A 575 6.63 47.12 38.43
N LEU A 576 6.56 47.85 39.52
CA LEU A 576 5.77 47.43 40.67
C LEU A 576 4.25 47.38 40.36
N ALA A 577 3.72 48.36 39.62
CA ALA A 577 2.32 48.33 39.19
C ALA A 577 2.06 47.13 38.26
N ALA A 578 2.98 46.82 37.35
CA ALA A 578 2.87 45.65 36.48
C ALA A 578 2.98 44.30 37.26
N ALA A 579 3.86 44.24 38.26
CA ALA A 579 3.98 43.08 39.15
C ALA A 579 2.73 42.85 39.99
N ASP A 580 2.14 43.94 40.55
CA ASP A 580 0.90 43.87 41.30
C ASP A 580 -0.26 43.30 40.47
N SER A 581 -0.44 43.85 39.27
CA SER A 581 -1.47 43.39 38.32
C SER A 581 -1.28 41.90 37.96
N ALA A 582 -0.05 41.50 37.62
CA ALA A 582 0.26 40.11 37.24
C ALA A 582 0.06 39.14 38.41
N LEU A 583 0.55 39.48 39.62
CA LEU A 583 0.36 38.66 40.82
C LEU A 583 -1.11 38.49 41.17
N THR A 584 -1.89 39.59 41.06
CA THR A 584 -3.33 39.58 41.30
C THR A 584 -4.05 38.65 40.33
N ALA A 585 -3.71 38.70 39.02
CA ALA A 585 -4.25 37.81 38.01
C ALA A 585 -3.80 36.33 38.20
N GLY A 586 -2.62 36.10 38.79
CA GLY A 586 -2.10 34.78 39.11
C GLY A 586 -2.50 34.25 40.50
N ARG A 587 -3.38 34.91 41.25
CA ARG A 587 -3.71 34.59 42.65
C ARG A 587 -4.20 33.15 42.86
N SER A 588 -4.91 32.58 41.88
CA SER A 588 -5.47 31.23 41.99
C SER A 588 -4.39 30.11 42.04
N VAL A 589 -3.17 30.39 41.63
CA VAL A 589 -2.06 29.42 41.60
C VAL A 589 -1.48 29.15 42.99
N ASN A 590 -1.21 30.25 43.73
CA ASN A 590 -0.69 30.21 45.10
C ASN A 590 -1.10 31.46 45.86
N PRO A 591 -2.32 31.50 46.46
CA PRO A 591 -2.85 32.67 47.12
C PRO A 591 -1.94 33.22 48.24
N GLU A 592 -1.37 32.35 49.05
CA GLU A 592 -0.51 32.73 50.20
C GLU A 592 0.78 33.41 49.70
N ALA A 593 1.46 32.83 48.71
CA ALA A 593 2.66 33.41 48.14
C ALA A 593 2.37 34.73 47.43
N VAL A 594 1.22 34.85 46.76
CA VAL A 594 0.80 36.12 46.13
C VAL A 594 0.60 37.19 47.18
N GLU A 595 -0.14 36.96 48.28
CA GLU A 595 -0.34 37.95 49.33
C GLU A 595 0.98 38.41 49.96
N LYS A 596 1.92 37.48 50.20
CA LYS A 596 3.27 37.78 50.65
C LYS A 596 3.99 38.74 49.71
N ASN A 597 3.94 38.46 48.40
CA ASN A 597 4.63 39.26 47.38
C ASN A 597 3.94 40.62 47.18
N LEU A 598 2.61 40.71 47.22
CA LEU A 598 1.86 41.97 47.23
C LEU A 598 2.21 42.82 48.47
N GLY A 599 2.45 42.16 49.64
CA GLY A 599 2.94 42.84 50.82
C GLY A 599 4.35 43.44 50.66
N ILE A 600 5.21 42.80 49.83
CA ILE A 600 6.53 43.35 49.46
C ILE A 600 6.33 44.60 48.62
N ILE A 601 5.50 44.55 47.58
CA ILE A 601 5.19 45.70 46.70
C ILE A 601 4.73 46.92 47.54
N LYS A 602 3.80 46.69 48.44
CA LYS A 602 3.31 47.78 49.35
C LYS A 602 4.41 48.42 50.19
N LYS A 603 5.46 47.70 50.54
CA LYS A 603 6.62 48.27 51.28
C LYS A 603 7.48 49.21 50.41
N TYR A 604 7.54 48.99 49.10
CA TYR A 604 8.27 49.86 48.18
C TYR A 604 7.53 51.14 47.84
N GLU A 605 6.20 51.16 47.84
CA GLU A 605 5.38 52.31 47.42
C GLU A 605 5.73 53.64 48.11
N PRO A 606 5.87 53.72 49.45
CA PRO A 606 6.18 55.01 50.12
C PRO A 606 7.54 55.53 49.70
N ARG A 607 8.51 54.62 49.55
CA ARG A 607 9.89 54.99 49.15
C ARG A 607 9.92 55.54 47.72
N ILE A 608 9.25 54.87 46.78
CA ILE A 608 9.16 55.31 45.39
C ILE A 608 8.46 56.70 45.29
N LYS A 609 7.35 56.87 46.02
CA LYS A 609 6.71 58.19 46.10
C LYS A 609 7.64 59.30 46.56
N SER A 610 8.53 58.99 47.53
CA SER A 610 9.55 59.91 48.00
C SER A 610 10.60 60.21 46.93
N MET A 611 11.10 59.18 46.25
CA MET A 611 12.04 59.34 45.16
C MET A 611 11.50 60.15 44.00
N LEU A 612 10.28 59.84 43.54
CA LEU A 612 9.61 60.60 42.48
C LEU A 612 9.42 62.07 42.86
N LYS A 613 9.02 62.35 44.09
CA LYS A 613 8.91 63.73 44.60
C LYS A 613 10.27 64.45 44.65
N ALA A 614 11.33 63.72 44.98
CA ALA A 614 12.67 64.27 45.11
C ALA A 614 13.38 64.49 43.78
N TYR A 615 13.27 63.52 42.84
CA TYR A 615 14.07 63.45 41.63
C TYR A 615 13.30 63.96 40.38
N CYS A 616 11.97 63.88 40.35
CA CYS A 616 11.17 64.31 39.22
C CYS A 616 10.60 65.74 39.43
N LYS A 617 11.45 66.67 39.81
CA LYS A 617 11.04 68.08 39.85
C LYS A 617 10.73 68.54 38.42
N THR A 618 9.47 68.86 38.17
CA THR A 618 9.05 69.58 36.96
C THR A 618 9.94 70.84 36.82
N LYS A 619 10.68 70.92 35.70
CA LYS A 619 11.23 72.23 35.27
C LYS A 619 10.03 73.11 35.05
N LYS A 620 9.72 73.93 36.06
CA LYS A 620 8.85 75.11 35.83
C LYS A 620 9.63 75.96 34.83
N LYS A 621 9.10 76.09 33.61
CA LYS A 621 9.39 77.21 32.74
C LYS A 621 8.76 78.45 33.31
#